data_e9dbb47364a0745daf9451081c7c4bbf
#
_entry.id   e9dbb47364a0745daf9451081c7c4bbf
#
_cell.length_a   1.000
_cell.length_b   1.000
_cell.length_c   1.000
_cell.angle_alpha   90.00
_cell.angle_beta   90.00
_cell.angle_gamma   90.00
#
_symmetry.space_group_name_H-M   'P 1'
#
loop_
_entity.id
_entity.type
_entity.pdbx_description
1 polymer ?
#
loop_
_entity_poly.entity_id
_entity_poly.type
_entity_poly.pdbx_seq_one_letter_code
_entity_poly.pdbx_strand_id
1 'polypeptide(L)'
;MNDMVKIFKALSDETRLRIIKLLEHGELCVCDIVAALGMVQPKVSFHLGVLKNSGLLQDRKQGKWVHYHLNELDMFKRFLLLSVNERVSEKEIGADRERLETFLQNKAELENVVPIAGKRAGCCKD
;
A
#
# COMPACT_ATOMS: atom_id res chain seq x y z
N MET A 1 -17.53 -10.31 17.02
CA MET A 1 -16.65 -9.52 17.89
C MET A 1 -15.20 -9.63 17.48
N ASN A 2 -14.73 -10.83 17.16
CA ASN A 2 -13.33 -11.02 16.75
C ASN A 2 -12.94 -10.22 15.51
N ASP A 3 -13.85 -10.11 14.55
CA ASP A 3 -13.55 -9.36 13.32
C ASP A 3 -13.35 -7.89 13.60
N MET A 4 -14.15 -7.33 14.50
CA MET A 4 -14.02 -5.93 14.87
C MET A 4 -12.71 -5.68 15.61
N VAL A 5 -12.35 -6.58 16.51
CA VAL A 5 -11.09 -6.46 17.25
C VAL A 5 -9.89 -6.50 16.28
N LYS A 6 -9.94 -7.40 15.29
CA LYS A 6 -8.87 -7.47 14.28
C LYS A 6 -8.73 -6.16 13.53
N ILE A 7 -9.85 -5.55 13.18
CA ILE A 7 -9.84 -4.28 12.46
C ILE A 7 -9.16 -3.20 13.30
N PHE A 8 -9.54 -3.07 14.56
CA PHE A 8 -8.96 -2.05 15.41
C PHE A 8 -7.50 -2.31 15.73
N LYS A 9 -7.12 -3.59 15.88
CA LYS A 9 -5.71 -3.92 16.05
C LYS A 9 -4.89 -3.57 14.82
N ALA A 10 -5.45 -3.83 13.64
CA ALA A 10 -4.76 -3.49 12.40
C ALA A 10 -4.55 -1.99 12.28
N LEU A 11 -5.48 -1.19 12.77
CA LEU A 11 -5.39 0.27 12.71
C LEU A 11 -4.48 0.86 13.79
N SER A 12 -4.09 0.09 14.79
CA SER A 12 -3.32 0.63 15.91
C SER A 12 -1.82 0.54 15.70
N ASP A 13 -1.36 0.86 14.50
CA ASP A 13 0.06 0.86 14.16
C ASP A 13 0.35 1.98 13.17
N GLU A 14 1.40 2.74 13.45
CA GLU A 14 1.75 3.90 12.63
C GLU A 14 2.05 3.52 11.19
N THR A 15 2.83 2.46 10.98
CA THR A 15 3.17 2.02 9.62
C THR A 15 1.94 1.63 8.84
N ARG A 16 1.01 0.94 9.49
CA ARG A 16 -0.22 0.53 8.82
C ARG A 16 -1.11 1.72 8.48
N LEU A 17 -1.16 2.72 9.34
CA LEU A 17 -1.90 3.95 9.02
C LEU A 17 -1.27 4.67 7.83
N ARG A 18 0.06 4.68 7.74
CA ARG A 18 0.76 5.27 6.60
C ARG A 18 0.42 4.53 5.31
N ILE A 19 0.36 3.20 5.37
CA ILE A 19 -0.01 2.41 4.19
C ILE A 19 -1.41 2.76 3.72
N ILE A 20 -2.36 2.86 4.65
CA ILE A 20 -3.73 3.21 4.31
C ILE A 20 -3.77 4.59 3.62
N LYS A 21 -3.04 5.54 4.16
CA LYS A 21 -3.02 6.87 3.56
C LYS A 21 -2.40 6.88 2.17
N LEU A 22 -1.35 6.08 1.96
CA LEU A 22 -0.73 5.96 0.64
C LEU A 22 -1.72 5.42 -0.39
N LEU A 23 -2.62 4.53 0.02
CA LEU A 23 -3.57 3.90 -0.88
C LEU A 23 -4.84 4.75 -1.10
N GLU A 24 -4.92 5.91 -0.47
CA GLU A 24 -6.11 6.75 -0.55
C GLU A 24 -6.47 7.12 -1.99
N HIS A 25 -5.48 7.35 -2.83
CA HIS A 25 -5.70 7.82 -4.19
C HIS A 25 -5.68 6.70 -5.23
N GLY A 26 -5.57 5.48 -4.80
CA GLY A 26 -5.63 4.37 -5.73
C GLY A 26 -4.75 3.21 -5.35
N GLU A 27 -4.80 2.21 -6.19
CA GLU A 27 -4.13 0.93 -6.03
C GLU A 27 -2.62 1.08 -6.21
N LEU A 28 -1.86 0.35 -5.39
CA LEU A 28 -0.39 0.32 -5.49
C LEU A 28 0.08 -1.12 -5.39
N CYS A 29 1.16 -1.45 -6.07
CA CYS A 29 1.77 -2.76 -5.90
C CYS A 29 2.70 -2.76 -4.69
N VAL A 30 3.11 -3.97 -4.28
CA VAL A 30 3.98 -4.11 -3.12
C VAL A 30 5.26 -3.29 -3.27
N CYS A 31 5.86 -3.30 -4.46
CA CYS A 31 7.11 -2.57 -4.68
C CYS A 31 6.93 -1.06 -4.55
N ASP A 32 5.77 -0.54 -4.96
CA ASP A 32 5.48 0.87 -4.77
C ASP A 32 5.46 1.23 -3.28
N ILE A 33 4.82 0.37 -2.49
CA ILE A 33 4.67 0.60 -1.05
C ILE A 33 6.02 0.46 -0.35
N VAL A 34 6.81 -0.53 -0.72
CA VAL A 34 8.16 -0.71 -0.19
C VAL A 34 9.00 0.52 -0.43
N ALA A 35 8.96 1.05 -1.65
CA ALA A 35 9.71 2.25 -1.99
C ALA A 35 9.23 3.45 -1.19
N ALA A 36 7.92 3.61 -1.07
CA ALA A 36 7.34 4.74 -0.36
C ALA A 36 7.73 4.75 1.11
N LEU A 37 7.65 3.59 1.75
CA LEU A 37 7.95 3.49 3.18
C LEU A 37 9.44 3.49 3.50
N GLY A 38 10.28 3.15 2.52
CA GLY A 38 11.70 3.03 2.76
C GLY A 38 12.04 1.89 3.71
N MET A 39 11.24 0.84 3.70
CA MET A 39 11.41 -0.32 4.60
C MET A 39 11.69 -1.55 3.78
N VAL A 40 12.30 -2.56 4.42
CA VAL A 40 12.54 -3.84 3.74
C VAL A 40 11.24 -4.55 3.46
N GLN A 41 11.21 -5.30 2.36
CA GLN A 41 10.01 -5.94 1.87
C GLN A 41 9.33 -6.87 2.90
N PRO A 42 10.06 -7.74 3.62
CA PRO A 42 9.39 -8.62 4.58
C PRO A 42 8.60 -7.86 5.64
N LYS A 43 9.11 -6.72 6.09
CA LYS A 43 8.42 -5.90 7.08
C LYS A 43 7.15 -5.31 6.48
N VAL A 44 7.23 -4.80 5.26
CA VAL A 44 6.07 -4.24 4.57
C VAL A 44 5.04 -5.33 4.32
N SER A 45 5.49 -6.50 3.85
CA SER A 45 4.58 -7.62 3.59
C SER A 45 3.86 -8.07 4.86
N PHE A 46 4.54 -8.03 6.00
CA PHE A 46 3.90 -8.35 7.27
C PHE A 46 2.72 -7.40 7.55
N HIS A 47 2.95 -6.11 7.42
CA HIS A 47 1.89 -5.13 7.67
C HIS A 47 0.75 -5.21 6.66
N LEU A 48 1.09 -5.47 5.40
CA LEU A 48 0.06 -5.68 4.36
C LEU A 48 -0.78 -6.91 4.68
N GLY A 49 -0.13 -7.98 5.18
CA GLY A 49 -0.83 -9.19 5.59
C GLY A 49 -1.80 -8.93 6.73
N VAL A 50 -1.39 -8.16 7.72
CA VAL A 50 -2.27 -7.81 8.84
C VAL A 50 -3.49 -7.03 8.35
N LEU A 51 -3.27 -6.05 7.47
CA LEU A 51 -4.36 -5.24 6.92
C LEU A 51 -5.29 -6.08 6.03
N LYS A 52 -4.73 -6.98 5.24
CA LYS A 52 -5.53 -7.85 4.39
C LYS A 52 -6.36 -8.80 5.24
N ASN A 53 -5.76 -9.41 6.26
CA ASN A 53 -6.47 -10.35 7.12
C ASN A 53 -7.60 -9.69 7.91
N SER A 54 -7.46 -8.41 8.19
CA SER A 54 -8.54 -7.66 8.86
C SER A 54 -9.66 -7.27 7.90
N GLY A 55 -9.42 -7.43 6.60
CA GLY A 55 -10.38 -7.05 5.58
C GLY A 55 -10.34 -5.60 5.18
N LEU A 56 -9.41 -4.81 5.74
CA LEU A 56 -9.29 -3.40 5.37
C LEU A 56 -8.68 -3.21 4.00
N LEU A 57 -7.82 -4.13 3.58
CA LEU A 57 -7.24 -4.12 2.24
C LEU A 57 -7.67 -5.36 1.48
N GLN A 58 -7.76 -5.19 0.18
CA GLN A 58 -7.92 -6.29 -0.76
C GLN A 58 -6.75 -6.28 -1.71
N ASP A 59 -6.42 -7.44 -2.25
CA ASP A 59 -5.35 -7.54 -3.22
C ASP A 59 -5.89 -8.14 -4.51
N ARG A 60 -5.14 -7.91 -5.58
CA ARG A 60 -5.40 -8.60 -6.83
C ARG A 60 -4.06 -8.88 -7.51
N LYS A 61 -3.99 -10.02 -8.13
CA LYS A 61 -2.81 -10.38 -8.90
C LYS A 61 -2.99 -9.96 -10.34
N GLN A 62 -1.94 -9.39 -10.89
CA GLN A 62 -1.88 -9.08 -12.31
C GLN A 62 -0.54 -9.56 -12.81
N GLY A 63 -0.51 -10.73 -13.43
CA GLY A 63 0.73 -11.37 -13.81
C GLY A 63 1.55 -11.73 -12.57
N LYS A 64 2.76 -11.22 -12.49
CA LYS A 64 3.66 -11.45 -11.35
C LYS A 64 3.42 -10.49 -10.21
N TRP A 65 2.59 -9.46 -10.42
CA TRP A 65 2.49 -8.36 -9.49
C TRP A 65 1.26 -8.51 -8.61
N VAL A 66 1.43 -8.16 -7.34
CA VAL A 66 0.30 -8.10 -6.41
C VAL A 66 0.05 -6.64 -6.11
N HIS A 67 -1.18 -6.21 -6.37
CA HIS A 67 -1.63 -4.86 -6.12
C HIS A 67 -2.57 -4.84 -4.94
N TYR A 68 -2.49 -3.81 -4.13
CA TYR A 68 -3.35 -3.64 -2.97
C TYR A 68 -4.20 -2.39 -3.11
N HIS A 69 -5.43 -2.48 -2.64
CA HIS A 69 -6.34 -1.35 -2.62
C HIS A 69 -7.20 -1.40 -1.37
N LEU A 70 -7.78 -0.27 -1.02
CA LEU A 70 -8.66 -0.18 0.15
C LEU A 70 -9.97 -0.90 -0.13
N ASN A 71 -10.49 -1.59 0.90
CA ASN A 71 -11.77 -2.27 0.78
C ASN A 71 -12.89 -1.25 0.98
N GLU A 72 -13.52 -0.86 -0.12
CA GLU A 72 -14.61 0.11 -0.10
C GLU A 72 -15.97 -0.54 -0.28
N LEU A 73 -16.04 -1.86 -0.32
CA LEU A 73 -17.28 -2.60 -0.50
C LEU A 73 -18.07 -2.74 0.80
N ASP A 74 -17.37 -2.89 1.91
CA ASP A 74 -18.00 -3.03 3.22
C ASP A 74 -18.20 -1.64 3.82
N MET A 75 -19.43 -1.32 4.15
CA MET A 75 -19.78 0.01 4.64
C MET A 75 -19.01 0.40 5.90
N PHE A 76 -18.90 -0.51 6.86
CA PHE A 76 -18.21 -0.22 8.11
C PHE A 76 -16.73 0.05 7.86
N LYS A 77 -16.10 -0.80 7.08
CA LYS A 77 -14.68 -0.62 6.75
C LYS A 77 -14.46 0.64 5.95
N ARG A 78 -15.36 0.93 5.03
CA ARG A 78 -15.27 2.15 4.24
C ARG A 78 -15.32 3.39 5.13
N PHE A 79 -16.25 3.41 6.10
CA PHE A 79 -16.31 4.52 7.05
C PHE A 79 -15.03 4.66 7.86
N LEU A 80 -14.50 3.55 8.34
CA LEU A 80 -13.25 3.59 9.10
C LEU A 80 -12.09 4.12 8.26
N LEU A 81 -11.99 3.64 7.04
CA LEU A 81 -10.91 4.06 6.14
C LEU A 81 -11.03 5.53 5.78
N LEU A 82 -12.24 5.99 5.53
CA LEU A 82 -12.48 7.41 5.27
C LEU A 82 -12.09 8.26 6.48
N SER A 83 -12.45 7.79 7.67
CA SER A 83 -12.13 8.51 8.91
C SER A 83 -10.62 8.59 9.13
N VAL A 84 -9.92 7.49 8.90
CA VAL A 84 -8.46 7.45 9.02
C VAL A 84 -7.83 8.41 8.02
N ASN A 85 -8.24 8.35 6.77
CA ASN A 85 -7.67 9.17 5.72
C ASN A 85 -7.98 10.66 5.90
N GLU A 86 -9.11 10.96 6.50
CA GLU A 86 -9.45 12.33 6.85
C GLU A 86 -8.55 12.85 7.97
N ARG A 87 -8.25 12.01 8.94
CA ARG A 87 -7.48 12.40 10.11
C ARG A 87 -5.98 12.44 9.85
N VAL A 88 -5.45 11.48 9.08
CA VAL A 88 -4.03 11.46 8.72
C VAL A 88 -3.83 12.42 7.56
N SER A 89 -3.06 13.46 7.78
CA SER A 89 -2.84 14.47 6.75
C SER A 89 -1.76 14.03 5.77
N GLU A 90 -1.83 14.55 4.55
CA GLU A 90 -0.75 14.33 3.57
C GLU A 90 0.59 14.81 4.08
N LYS A 91 0.58 15.82 4.92
CA LYS A 91 1.81 16.35 5.49
C LYS A 91 2.52 15.31 6.37
N GLU A 92 1.75 14.50 7.08
CA GLU A 92 2.32 13.46 7.94
C GLU A 92 3.03 12.38 7.15
N ILE A 93 2.62 12.13 5.93
CA ILE A 93 3.28 11.15 5.06
C ILE A 93 4.05 11.81 3.92
N GLY A 94 4.44 13.09 4.13
CA GLY A 94 5.13 13.84 3.07
C GLY A 94 6.37 13.13 2.54
N ALA A 95 7.20 12.60 3.43
CA ALA A 95 8.40 11.89 3.00
C ALA A 95 8.07 10.62 2.25
N ASP A 96 7.06 9.88 2.71
CA ASP A 96 6.61 8.66 2.04
C ASP A 96 6.10 8.99 0.63
N ARG A 97 5.29 10.03 0.52
CA ARG A 97 4.71 10.43 -0.75
C ARG A 97 5.78 10.86 -1.74
N GLU A 98 6.78 11.57 -1.25
CA GLU A 98 7.88 12.01 -2.09
C GLU A 98 8.67 10.82 -2.62
N ARG A 99 8.97 9.85 -1.77
CA ARG A 99 9.67 8.64 -2.20
C ARG A 99 8.84 7.85 -3.20
N LEU A 100 7.54 7.79 -2.98
CA LEU A 100 6.65 7.11 -3.92
C LEU A 100 6.65 7.79 -5.28
N GLU A 101 6.51 9.10 -5.30
CA GLU A 101 6.48 9.84 -6.55
C GLU A 101 7.77 9.68 -7.33
N THR A 102 8.91 9.74 -6.65
CA THR A 102 10.20 9.52 -7.29
C THR A 102 10.29 8.11 -7.86
N PHE A 103 9.85 7.12 -7.09
CA PHE A 103 9.89 5.73 -7.54
C PHE A 103 9.01 5.51 -8.77
N LEU A 104 7.80 6.05 -8.75
CA LEU A 104 6.86 5.90 -9.86
C LEU A 104 7.37 6.60 -11.11
N GLN A 105 8.01 7.75 -10.95
CA GLN A 105 8.60 8.47 -12.07
C GLN A 105 9.74 7.67 -12.70
N ASN A 106 10.63 7.14 -11.89
CA ASN A 106 11.72 6.30 -12.37
C ASN A 106 11.21 5.04 -13.04
N LYS A 107 10.15 4.45 -12.48
CA LYS A 107 9.53 3.27 -13.04
C LYS A 107 8.94 3.56 -14.42
N ALA A 108 8.28 4.70 -14.57
CA ALA A 108 7.71 5.10 -15.85
C ALA A 108 8.82 5.33 -16.88
N GLU A 109 9.92 5.95 -16.49
CA GLU A 109 11.05 6.17 -17.37
C GLU A 109 11.66 4.85 -17.84
N LEU A 110 11.78 3.89 -16.93
CA LEU A 110 12.30 2.57 -17.28
C LEU A 110 11.38 1.82 -18.23
N GLU A 111 10.08 2.02 -18.11
CA GLU A 111 9.13 1.39 -19.01
C GLU A 111 9.16 2.02 -20.40
N ASN A 112 9.53 3.28 -20.50
CA ASN A 112 9.65 3.97 -21.77
C ASN A 112 10.97 3.67 -22.46
N VAL A 113 11.98 3.23 -21.73
CA VAL A 113 13.22 2.73 -22.30
C VAL A 113 12.99 1.27 -22.64
N VAL A 114 13.41 0.85 -23.79
CA VAL A 114 13.16 -0.49 -24.31
C VAL A 114 13.28 -1.57 -23.23
N PRO A 115 12.20 -2.31 -22.97
CA PRO A 115 12.28 -3.36 -21.98
C PRO A 115 13.10 -4.51 -22.53
N ILE A 116 14.25 -4.69 -21.97
CA ILE A 116 15.11 -5.79 -22.32
C ILE A 116 14.80 -6.94 -21.39
N ALA A 117 14.40 -8.07 -21.94
CA ALA A 117 14.22 -9.31 -21.20
C ALA A 117 13.14 -9.25 -20.13
N GLY A 118 12.26 -8.32 -20.17
CA GLY A 118 11.13 -8.26 -19.23
C GLY A 118 11.51 -8.10 -17.78
N LYS A 119 12.72 -7.73 -17.49
CA LYS A 119 13.11 -7.47 -16.11
C LYS A 119 12.76 -6.06 -15.72
N ARG A 120 12.06 -5.95 -14.63
CA ARG A 120 11.74 -4.66 -14.05
C ARG A 120 12.57 -4.47 -12.81
N ALA A 121 13.48 -3.53 -12.88
CA ALA A 121 14.31 -3.20 -11.75
C ALA A 121 13.43 -2.66 -10.63
N GLY A 122 13.70 -3.06 -9.42
CA GLY A 122 13.07 -2.52 -8.24
C GLY A 122 11.70 -3.06 -7.91
N CYS A 123 11.14 -3.95 -8.71
CA CYS A 123 9.87 -4.53 -8.37
C CYS A 123 10.03 -5.77 -7.52
N CYS A 124 9.20 -5.86 -6.50
CA CYS A 124 9.23 -6.97 -5.57
C CYS A 124 8.68 -8.23 -6.20
N LYS A 125 9.32 -9.33 -5.86
CA LYS A 125 8.77 -10.64 -6.18
C LYS A 125 8.18 -11.21 -4.92
N ASP A 126 7.00 -11.67 -5.00
CA ASP A 126 6.38 -12.35 -3.86
C ASP A 126 6.41 -13.83 -4.00
#